data_2278ebe2518ba7515134dc168b06a0a1
#
_entry.id   2278ebe2518ba7515134dc168b06a0a1
#
_cell.length_a   1.000
_cell.length_b   1.000
_cell.length_c   1.000
_cell.angle_alpha   90.00
_cell.angle_beta   90.00
_cell.angle_gamma   90.00
#
_symmetry.space_group_name_H-M   'P 1'
#
loop_
_entity.id
_entity.type
_entity.pdbx_description
1 polymer ?
#
loop_
_entity_poly.entity_id
_entity_poly.type
_entity_poly.pdbx_seq_one_letter_code
_entity_poly.pdbx_strand_id
1 'polypeptide(L)'
;MSSFKKGGMFILSSPSGAGKTTLVKKISKNKNFSVSVSHTTRLPRPNEKNGKDYFFISKNNFKKLIKKGEFIEHAKVFDNYYGSSKKLVINQLKMGKNIIFDIDWQGTRQIRNKNLNYKLLTIFILPPSRSELLNRLMKREKNNTKTVKKRMKEFKKDLTRWKEYDYVVINDNLGICFKKIMNIIKSKNKVFFNRNFIKN
;
A
#
# COMPACT_ATOMS: atom_id res chain seq x y z
N MET A 1 -22.26 24.42 14.79
CA MET A 1 -21.27 24.13 13.71
C MET A 1 -21.05 22.62 13.65
N SER A 2 -21.52 21.97 12.59
CA SER A 2 -21.36 20.52 12.39
C SER A 2 -19.86 20.24 12.20
N SER A 3 -19.24 19.54 13.16
CA SER A 3 -17.85 19.09 13.02
C SER A 3 -17.84 18.01 11.92
N PHE A 4 -17.45 18.38 10.71
CA PHE A 4 -17.22 17.41 9.66
C PHE A 4 -16.20 16.39 10.17
N LYS A 5 -16.63 15.13 10.25
CA LYS A 5 -15.77 14.03 10.68
C LYS A 5 -14.63 13.90 9.69
N LYS A 6 -13.42 14.28 10.09
CA LYS A 6 -12.23 14.19 9.23
C LYS A 6 -12.04 12.73 8.80
N GLY A 7 -11.68 12.52 7.52
CA GLY A 7 -11.30 11.21 7.01
C GLY A 7 -10.02 10.67 7.65
N GLY A 8 -9.75 9.39 7.47
CA GLY A 8 -8.53 8.72 7.94
C GLY A 8 -7.65 8.21 6.80
N MET A 9 -6.37 8.09 7.07
CA MET A 9 -5.37 7.47 6.18
C MET A 9 -5.09 6.04 6.63
N PHE A 10 -5.21 5.09 5.73
CA PHE A 10 -5.01 3.67 5.96
C PHE A 10 -3.99 3.15 4.97
N ILE A 11 -2.82 2.77 5.44
CA ILE A 11 -1.72 2.31 4.59
C ILE A 11 -1.66 0.79 4.66
N LEU A 12 -1.73 0.16 3.50
CA LEU A 12 -1.43 -1.24 3.32
C LEU A 12 -0.08 -1.35 2.63
N SER A 13 0.86 -2.03 3.28
CA SER A 13 2.16 -2.36 2.69
C SER A 13 2.40 -3.86 2.72
N SER A 14 3.23 -4.33 1.84
CA SER A 14 3.57 -5.75 1.77
C SER A 14 4.80 -5.97 0.91
N PRO A 15 5.48 -7.09 1.06
CA PRO A 15 6.33 -7.61 0.01
C PRO A 15 5.55 -7.83 -1.30
N SER A 16 6.28 -7.78 -2.41
CA SER A 16 5.69 -8.03 -3.72
C SER A 16 5.13 -9.45 -3.82
N GLY A 17 3.86 -9.60 -4.23
CA GLY A 17 3.20 -10.91 -4.34
C GLY A 17 2.36 -11.35 -3.14
N ALA A 18 2.36 -10.60 -2.03
CA ALA A 18 1.57 -10.95 -0.84
C ALA A 18 0.06 -10.68 -0.96
N GLY A 19 -0.43 -10.15 -2.10
CA GLY A 19 -1.88 -9.95 -2.36
C GLY A 19 -2.43 -8.58 -1.99
N LYS A 20 -1.57 -7.58 -1.68
CA LYS A 20 -1.95 -6.21 -1.29
C LYS A 20 -2.96 -5.56 -2.23
N THR A 21 -2.66 -5.48 -3.52
CA THR A 21 -3.51 -4.82 -4.52
C THR A 21 -4.92 -5.44 -4.60
N THR A 22 -5.02 -6.76 -4.44
CA THR A 22 -6.33 -7.45 -4.40
C THR A 22 -7.13 -7.03 -3.16
N LEU A 23 -6.48 -6.94 -2.01
CA LEU A 23 -7.10 -6.46 -0.76
C LEU A 23 -7.53 -5.00 -0.87
N VAL A 24 -6.68 -4.12 -1.42
CA VAL A 24 -7.00 -2.71 -1.67
C VAL A 24 -8.24 -2.59 -2.58
N LYS A 25 -8.28 -3.32 -3.72
CA LYS A 25 -9.45 -3.36 -4.61
C LYS A 25 -10.72 -3.87 -3.89
N LYS A 26 -10.59 -4.83 -2.96
CA LYS A 26 -11.73 -5.32 -2.18
C LYS A 26 -12.23 -4.30 -1.16
N ILE A 27 -11.33 -3.59 -0.49
CA ILE A 27 -11.68 -2.53 0.48
C ILE A 27 -12.34 -1.34 -0.23
N SER A 28 -11.85 -0.96 -1.42
CA SER A 28 -12.36 0.17 -2.19
C SER A 28 -13.80 0.00 -2.71
N LYS A 29 -14.34 -1.22 -2.69
CA LYS A 29 -15.77 -1.46 -2.98
C LYS A 29 -16.70 -0.85 -1.91
N ASN A 30 -16.18 -0.57 -0.72
CA ASN A 30 -16.93 0.14 0.32
C ASN A 30 -16.88 1.65 0.04
N LYS A 31 -18.04 2.28 -0.14
CA LYS A 31 -18.22 3.70 -0.49
C LYS A 31 -17.55 4.69 0.48
N ASN A 32 -17.24 4.24 1.71
CA ASN A 32 -16.55 5.06 2.71
C ASN A 32 -15.03 5.15 2.46
N PHE A 33 -14.50 4.41 1.49
CA PHE A 33 -13.07 4.38 1.17
C PHE A 33 -12.82 4.83 -0.27
N SER A 34 -11.76 5.61 -0.43
CA SER A 34 -11.18 5.95 -1.74
C SER A 34 -9.75 5.45 -1.79
N VAL A 35 -9.31 4.98 -2.96
CA VAL A 35 -7.92 4.60 -3.17
C VAL A 35 -7.10 5.83 -3.53
N SER A 36 -5.93 5.98 -2.92
CA SER A 36 -4.93 6.91 -3.43
C SER A 36 -4.32 6.33 -4.71
N VAL A 37 -4.87 6.74 -5.86
CA VAL A 37 -4.33 6.33 -7.16
C VAL A 37 -2.97 7.00 -7.35
N SER A 38 -1.90 6.20 -7.35
CA SER A 38 -0.52 6.71 -7.46
C SER A 38 -0.15 7.03 -8.90
N HIS A 39 0.73 8.03 -9.07
CA HIS A 39 1.48 8.22 -10.31
C HIS A 39 2.60 7.20 -10.40
N THR A 40 2.90 6.72 -11.60
CA THR A 40 4.04 5.81 -11.82
C THR A 40 4.71 6.03 -13.15
N THR A 41 6.00 5.73 -13.20
CA THR A 41 6.79 5.73 -14.46
C THR A 41 6.89 4.35 -15.08
N ARG A 42 6.30 3.34 -14.45
CA ARG A 42 6.19 1.99 -14.99
C ARG A 42 5.19 1.98 -16.16
N LEU A 43 5.50 1.24 -17.18
CA LEU A 43 4.54 0.98 -18.27
C LEU A 43 3.31 0.23 -17.72
N PRO A 44 2.10 0.50 -18.26
CA PRO A 44 0.90 -0.24 -17.86
C PRO A 44 1.03 -1.72 -18.18
N ARG A 45 0.45 -2.56 -17.33
CA ARG A 45 0.25 -3.98 -17.62
C ARG A 45 -1.00 -4.16 -18.46
N PRO A 46 -1.18 -5.33 -19.13
CA PRO A 46 -2.46 -5.67 -19.73
C PRO A 46 -3.60 -5.46 -18.73
N ASN A 47 -4.68 -4.84 -19.15
CA ASN A 47 -5.87 -4.52 -18.36
C ASN A 47 -5.73 -3.43 -17.27
N GLU A 48 -4.57 -2.79 -17.10
CA GLU A 48 -4.46 -1.59 -16.25
C GLU A 48 -4.92 -0.35 -17.02
N LYS A 49 -5.71 0.51 -16.35
CA LYS A 49 -6.30 1.72 -16.94
C LYS A 49 -5.70 2.96 -16.30
N ASN A 50 -5.31 3.93 -17.16
CA ASN A 50 -4.82 5.23 -16.71
C ASN A 50 -5.90 5.97 -15.90
N GLY A 51 -5.49 6.61 -14.79
CA GLY A 51 -6.39 7.31 -13.87
C GLY A 51 -7.24 6.41 -12.96
N LYS A 52 -7.23 5.10 -13.18
CA LYS A 52 -7.96 4.12 -12.36
C LYS A 52 -7.03 3.24 -11.53
N ASP A 53 -6.08 2.58 -12.18
CA ASP A 53 -5.09 1.74 -11.50
C ASP A 53 -3.85 2.56 -11.11
N TYR A 54 -3.37 3.40 -12.03
CA TYR A 54 -2.28 4.37 -11.86
C TYR A 54 -2.49 5.57 -12.80
N PHE A 55 -1.83 6.68 -12.48
CA PHE A 55 -1.52 7.73 -13.45
C PHE A 55 -0.16 7.41 -14.06
N PHE A 56 -0.15 6.90 -15.31
CA PHE A 56 1.08 6.53 -16.02
C PHE A 56 1.69 7.76 -16.65
N ILE A 57 2.90 8.14 -16.21
CA ILE A 57 3.58 9.35 -16.68
C ILE A 57 5.06 9.07 -16.97
N SER A 58 5.70 9.93 -17.78
CA SER A 58 7.13 9.84 -18.08
C SER A 58 8.00 10.13 -16.84
N LYS A 59 9.23 9.60 -16.82
CA LYS A 59 10.21 9.89 -15.76
C LYS A 59 10.47 11.39 -15.60
N ASN A 60 10.50 12.13 -16.71
CA ASN A 60 10.73 13.58 -16.69
C ASN A 60 9.57 14.31 -16.02
N ASN A 61 8.32 13.96 -16.35
CA ASN A 61 7.14 14.54 -15.71
C ASN A 61 7.08 14.18 -14.21
N PHE A 62 7.42 12.94 -13.84
CA PHE A 62 7.48 12.55 -12.45
C PHE A 62 8.48 13.39 -11.64
N LYS A 63 9.71 13.58 -12.17
CA LYS A 63 10.73 14.42 -11.55
C LYS A 63 10.29 15.88 -11.42
N LYS A 64 9.55 16.43 -12.42
CA LYS A 64 8.96 17.78 -12.33
C LYS A 64 7.97 17.89 -11.18
N LEU A 65 7.10 16.86 -10.97
CA LEU A 65 6.15 16.82 -9.88
C LEU A 65 6.83 16.71 -8.51
N ILE A 66 7.94 15.96 -8.40
CA ILE A 66 8.77 15.93 -7.17
C ILE A 66 9.28 17.34 -6.85
N LYS A 67 9.91 18.01 -7.83
CA LYS A 67 10.46 19.37 -7.63
C LYS A 67 9.41 20.39 -7.21
N LYS A 68 8.16 20.24 -7.66
CA LYS A 68 7.03 21.08 -7.28
C LYS A 68 6.39 20.70 -5.94
N GLY A 69 6.84 19.64 -5.26
CA GLY A 69 6.25 19.19 -4.00
C GLY A 69 4.82 18.65 -4.11
N GLU A 70 4.43 18.17 -5.30
CA GLU A 70 3.06 17.72 -5.61
C GLU A 70 2.72 16.36 -5.00
N PHE A 71 3.71 15.64 -4.46
CA PHE A 71 3.49 14.33 -3.83
C PHE A 71 3.42 14.43 -2.31
N ILE A 72 2.47 13.69 -1.71
CA ILE A 72 2.43 13.47 -0.26
C ILE A 72 3.49 12.46 0.16
N GLU A 73 3.78 11.50 -0.70
CA GLU A 73 4.88 10.54 -0.63
C GLU A 73 5.32 10.15 -2.04
N HIS A 74 6.57 9.74 -2.19
CA HIS A 74 7.08 9.12 -3.41
C HIS A 74 8.22 8.16 -3.10
N ALA A 75 8.37 7.13 -3.93
CA ALA A 75 9.42 6.13 -3.78
C ALA A 75 9.94 5.66 -5.13
N LYS A 76 11.19 5.19 -5.15
CA LYS A 76 11.72 4.41 -6.26
C LYS A 76 11.69 2.94 -5.87
N VAL A 77 10.88 2.16 -6.60
CA VAL A 77 10.74 0.71 -6.39
C VAL A 77 11.24 0.00 -7.65
N PHE A 78 12.28 -0.78 -7.51
CA PHE A 78 13.08 -1.28 -8.65
C PHE A 78 13.56 -0.10 -9.50
N ASP A 79 13.18 -0.05 -10.78
CA ASP A 79 13.64 0.97 -11.73
C ASP A 79 12.58 2.04 -12.01
N ASN A 80 11.45 2.01 -11.28
CA ASN A 80 10.31 2.89 -11.48
C ASN A 80 10.01 3.75 -10.27
N TYR A 81 9.47 4.93 -10.54
CA TYR A 81 8.96 5.83 -9.50
C TYR A 81 7.48 5.61 -9.28
N TYR A 82 7.06 5.81 -8.03
CA TYR A 82 5.67 5.79 -7.59
C TYR A 82 5.45 6.97 -6.65
N GLY A 83 4.26 7.59 -6.68
CA GLY A 83 3.97 8.70 -5.78
C GLY A 83 2.49 9.06 -5.76
N SER A 84 2.02 9.43 -4.59
CA SER A 84 0.62 9.80 -4.33
C SER A 84 0.43 11.31 -4.36
N SER A 85 -0.55 11.81 -5.14
CA SER A 85 -0.82 13.24 -5.24
C SER A 85 -1.26 13.84 -3.90
N LYS A 86 -0.52 14.83 -3.41
CA LYS A 86 -0.83 15.56 -2.18
C LYS A 86 -2.20 16.22 -2.26
N LYS A 87 -2.47 16.93 -3.37
CA LYS A 87 -3.73 17.65 -3.60
C LYS A 87 -4.94 16.71 -3.55
N LEU A 88 -4.89 15.58 -4.28
CA LEU A 88 -6.00 14.63 -4.34
C LEU A 88 -6.28 14.00 -2.96
N VAL A 89 -5.23 13.58 -2.26
CA VAL A 89 -5.35 12.97 -0.93
C VAL A 89 -5.95 13.95 0.06
N ILE A 90 -5.41 15.17 0.17
CA ILE A 90 -5.88 16.17 1.15
C ILE A 90 -7.32 16.59 0.87
N ASN A 91 -7.70 16.77 -0.40
CA ASN A 91 -9.08 17.13 -0.75
C ASN A 91 -10.07 16.05 -0.30
N GLN A 92 -9.78 14.78 -0.54
CA GLN A 92 -10.65 13.68 -0.13
C GLN A 92 -10.74 13.54 1.41
N LEU A 93 -9.62 13.73 2.12
CA LEU A 93 -9.60 13.72 3.58
C LEU A 93 -10.45 14.86 4.17
N LYS A 94 -10.39 16.07 3.59
CA LYS A 94 -11.24 17.20 3.97
C LYS A 94 -12.72 16.91 3.74
N MET A 95 -13.06 16.13 2.71
CA MET A 95 -14.43 15.68 2.44
C MET A 95 -14.88 14.53 3.37
N GLY A 96 -14.11 14.17 4.38
CA GLY A 96 -14.43 13.11 5.33
C GLY A 96 -14.22 11.68 4.82
N LYS A 97 -13.62 11.49 3.63
CA LYS A 97 -13.37 10.16 3.07
C LYS A 97 -12.13 9.51 3.68
N ASN A 98 -12.23 8.21 3.92
CA ASN A 98 -11.08 7.39 4.30
C ASN A 98 -10.26 7.06 3.06
N ILE A 99 -8.94 7.24 3.14
CA ILE A 99 -8.03 6.98 2.02
C ILE A 99 -7.23 5.72 2.28
N ILE A 100 -7.28 4.76 1.34
CA ILE A 100 -6.44 3.58 1.32
C ILE A 100 -5.24 3.83 0.42
N PHE A 101 -4.04 3.61 0.96
CA PHE A 101 -2.79 3.67 0.22
C PHE A 101 -2.26 2.26 -0.08
N ASP A 102 -1.91 2.02 -1.34
CA ASP A 102 -1.18 0.84 -1.83
C ASP A 102 0.28 1.22 -2.05
N ILE A 103 1.04 1.42 -0.97
CA ILE A 103 2.42 1.93 -1.00
C ILE A 103 3.39 1.01 -0.26
N ASP A 104 4.69 1.26 -0.41
CA ASP A 104 5.73 0.53 0.30
C ASP A 104 6.13 1.22 1.62
N TRP A 105 7.17 0.67 2.27
CA TRP A 105 7.69 1.20 3.53
C TRP A 105 8.29 2.61 3.39
N GLN A 106 8.86 2.97 2.22
CA GLN A 106 9.44 4.30 1.99
C GLN A 106 8.36 5.38 2.02
N GLY A 107 7.25 5.15 1.29
CA GLY A 107 6.10 6.03 1.30
C GLY A 107 5.42 6.08 2.67
N THR A 108 5.32 4.94 3.35
CA THR A 108 4.76 4.86 4.71
C THR A 108 5.52 5.74 5.69
N ARG A 109 6.86 5.69 5.69
CA ARG A 109 7.70 6.55 6.52
C ARG A 109 7.49 8.04 6.22
N GLN A 110 7.42 8.40 4.93
CA GLN A 110 7.22 9.80 4.52
C GLN A 110 5.88 10.34 5.03
N ILE A 111 4.79 9.58 4.90
CA ILE A 111 3.47 10.00 5.40
C ILE A 111 3.50 10.12 6.93
N ARG A 112 4.10 9.16 7.63
CA ARG A 112 4.22 9.18 9.10
C ARG A 112 4.99 10.42 9.59
N ASN A 113 6.13 10.71 8.97
CA ASN A 113 6.99 11.83 9.34
C ASN A 113 6.35 13.21 9.08
N LYS A 114 5.39 13.31 8.16
CA LYS A 114 4.64 14.56 7.90
C LYS A 114 3.70 14.93 9.05
N ASN A 115 3.41 14.02 9.96
CA ASN A 115 2.57 14.22 11.14
C ASN A 115 1.29 15.02 10.83
N LEU A 116 0.60 14.63 9.78
CA LEU A 116 -0.63 15.29 9.35
C LEU A 116 -1.73 15.08 10.41
N ASN A 117 -2.51 16.12 10.68
CA ASN A 117 -3.59 16.06 11.68
C ASN A 117 -4.81 15.23 11.18
N TYR A 118 -4.54 13.98 10.79
CA TYR A 118 -5.51 12.97 10.38
C TYR A 118 -5.17 11.62 11.04
N LYS A 119 -6.19 10.79 11.29
CA LYS A 119 -5.96 9.41 11.76
C LYS A 119 -5.07 8.70 10.75
N LEU A 120 -3.96 8.12 11.19
CA LEU A 120 -3.09 7.26 10.40
C LEU A 120 -3.08 5.87 11.02
N LEU A 121 -3.28 4.85 10.18
CA LEU A 121 -3.20 3.45 10.57
C LEU A 121 -2.44 2.69 9.48
N THR A 122 -1.43 1.93 9.89
CA THR A 122 -0.55 1.22 8.96
C THR A 122 -0.62 -0.29 9.20
N ILE A 123 -0.80 -1.05 8.12
CA ILE A 123 -0.95 -2.51 8.15
C ILE A 123 0.08 -3.13 7.20
N PHE A 124 0.88 -4.05 7.72
CA PHE A 124 1.80 -4.84 6.92
C PHE A 124 1.19 -6.20 6.61
N ILE A 125 1.15 -6.57 5.33
CA ILE A 125 0.57 -7.83 4.87
C ILE A 125 1.69 -8.78 4.53
N LEU A 126 1.70 -9.95 5.18
CA LEU A 126 2.65 -11.03 4.92
C LEU A 126 1.99 -12.16 4.11
N PRO A 127 2.75 -12.86 3.26
CA PRO A 127 2.32 -14.15 2.73
C PRO A 127 2.37 -15.20 3.85
N PRO A 128 1.63 -16.33 3.72
CA PRO A 128 1.65 -17.39 4.74
C PRO A 128 3.01 -18.08 4.86
N SER A 129 3.74 -18.19 3.75
CA SER A 129 5.08 -18.76 3.73
C SER A 129 5.91 -18.19 2.56
N ARG A 130 7.22 -18.43 2.63
CA ARG A 130 8.15 -18.08 1.54
C ARG A 130 7.87 -18.90 0.26
N SER A 131 7.52 -20.16 0.41
CA SER A 131 7.18 -21.05 -0.70
C SER A 131 5.92 -20.58 -1.43
N GLU A 132 4.87 -20.23 -0.69
CA GLU A 132 3.65 -19.69 -1.27
C GLU A 132 3.89 -18.36 -1.99
N LEU A 133 4.73 -17.47 -1.42
CA LEU A 133 5.12 -16.24 -2.11
C LEU A 133 5.83 -16.54 -3.43
N LEU A 134 6.76 -17.48 -3.43
CA LEU A 134 7.47 -17.90 -4.64
C LEU A 134 6.49 -18.39 -5.71
N ASN A 135 5.54 -19.24 -5.34
CA ASN A 135 4.51 -19.77 -6.24
C ASN A 135 3.65 -18.63 -6.83
N ARG A 136 3.21 -17.68 -6.01
CA ARG A 136 2.45 -16.49 -6.45
C ARG A 136 3.25 -15.62 -7.42
N LEU A 137 4.54 -15.45 -7.16
CA LEU A 137 5.43 -14.68 -8.03
C LEU A 137 5.67 -15.39 -9.36
N MET A 138 5.92 -16.70 -9.35
CA MET A 138 6.10 -17.48 -10.57
C MET A 138 4.89 -17.36 -11.50
N LYS A 139 3.68 -17.57 -10.97
CA LYS A 139 2.42 -17.42 -11.73
C LYS A 139 2.27 -16.00 -12.29
N ARG A 140 2.53 -14.96 -11.48
CA ARG A 140 2.36 -13.57 -11.88
C ARG A 140 3.34 -13.10 -12.94
N GLU A 141 4.58 -13.53 -12.86
CA GLU A 141 5.65 -13.15 -13.79
C GLU A 141 5.79 -14.12 -14.96
N LYS A 142 4.78 -15.00 -15.20
CA LYS A 142 4.76 -16.00 -16.28
C LYS A 142 6.05 -16.82 -16.32
N ASN A 143 6.50 -17.31 -15.17
CA ASN A 143 7.71 -18.10 -14.98
C ASN A 143 9.03 -17.38 -15.36
N ASN A 144 9.05 -16.06 -15.44
CA ASN A 144 10.29 -15.30 -15.61
C ASN A 144 11.16 -15.38 -14.34
N THR A 145 12.02 -16.41 -14.31
CA THR A 145 12.87 -16.73 -13.15
C THR A 145 13.79 -15.57 -12.73
N LYS A 146 14.31 -14.79 -13.68
CA LYS A 146 15.18 -13.62 -13.40
C LYS A 146 14.44 -12.56 -12.59
N THR A 147 13.22 -12.22 -13.02
CA THR A 147 12.37 -11.26 -12.32
C THR A 147 11.95 -11.80 -10.95
N VAL A 148 11.58 -13.08 -10.86
CA VAL A 148 11.19 -13.73 -9.59
C VAL A 148 12.35 -13.74 -8.61
N LYS A 149 13.59 -14.09 -9.01
CA LYS A 149 14.79 -14.04 -8.15
C LYS A 149 15.02 -12.64 -7.61
N LYS A 150 14.92 -11.58 -8.45
CA LYS A 150 15.06 -10.17 -8.02
C LYS A 150 14.02 -9.83 -6.93
N ARG A 151 12.75 -10.23 -7.11
CA ARG A 151 11.66 -9.97 -6.15
C ARG A 151 11.82 -10.76 -4.84
N MET A 152 12.31 -12.00 -4.91
CA MET A 152 12.58 -12.81 -3.72
C MET A 152 13.77 -12.26 -2.90
N LYS A 153 14.75 -11.63 -3.55
CA LYS A 153 15.84 -10.93 -2.86
C LYS A 153 15.30 -9.70 -2.10
N GLU A 154 14.41 -8.92 -2.72
CA GLU A 154 13.78 -7.78 -2.05
C GLU A 154 12.83 -8.22 -0.93
N PHE A 155 12.16 -9.36 -1.06
CA PHE A 155 11.31 -9.92 0.00
C PHE A 155 12.05 -10.04 1.35
N LYS A 156 13.31 -10.52 1.34
CA LYS A 156 14.10 -10.63 2.56
C LYS A 156 14.32 -9.27 3.24
N LYS A 157 14.51 -8.20 2.45
CA LYS A 157 14.68 -6.84 2.95
C LYS A 157 13.37 -6.26 3.45
N ASP A 158 12.28 -6.46 2.69
CA ASP A 158 10.95 -5.98 3.08
C ASP A 158 10.46 -6.66 4.36
N LEU A 159 10.82 -7.94 4.55
CA LEU A 159 10.39 -8.70 5.72
C LEU A 159 10.83 -8.06 7.04
N THR A 160 11.96 -7.36 7.07
CA THR A 160 12.44 -6.69 8.30
C THR A 160 11.62 -5.46 8.67
N ARG A 161 10.82 -4.91 7.74
CA ARG A 161 10.08 -3.66 7.87
C ARG A 161 8.74 -3.79 8.62
N TRP A 162 8.23 -5.00 8.83
CA TRP A 162 6.96 -5.21 9.53
C TRP A 162 6.91 -4.54 10.91
N LYS A 163 8.07 -4.42 11.60
CA LYS A 163 8.19 -3.79 12.92
C LYS A 163 7.81 -2.32 12.94
N GLU A 164 7.80 -1.66 11.78
CA GLU A 164 7.49 -0.24 11.61
C GLU A 164 5.98 0.01 11.46
N TYR A 165 5.15 -1.04 11.43
CA TYR A 165 3.72 -0.94 11.21
C TYR A 165 2.93 -1.17 12.49
N ASP A 166 1.74 -0.53 12.55
CA ASP A 166 0.86 -0.66 13.71
C ASP A 166 0.29 -2.08 13.81
N TYR A 167 0.06 -2.73 12.67
CA TYR A 167 -0.50 -4.09 12.57
C TYR A 167 0.19 -4.91 11.51
N VAL A 168 0.22 -6.23 11.75
CA VAL A 168 0.68 -7.23 10.78
C VAL A 168 -0.44 -8.26 10.57
N VAL A 169 -0.74 -8.59 9.33
CA VAL A 169 -1.72 -9.63 8.97
C VAL A 169 -1.13 -10.60 7.96
N ILE A 170 -1.45 -11.88 8.11
CA ILE A 170 -1.04 -12.93 7.18
C ILE A 170 -2.16 -13.13 6.16
N ASN A 171 -1.82 -13.07 4.87
CA ASN A 171 -2.74 -13.33 3.77
C ASN A 171 -2.62 -14.77 3.28
N ASP A 172 -3.08 -15.68 4.11
CA ASP A 172 -3.27 -17.08 3.76
C ASP A 172 -4.56 -17.23 2.93
N ASN A 173 -5.68 -16.85 3.50
CA ASN A 173 -6.97 -16.76 2.82
C ASN A 173 -7.39 -15.30 2.65
N LEU A 174 -7.66 -14.91 1.41
CA LEU A 174 -8.00 -13.52 1.06
C LEU A 174 -9.24 -13.01 1.78
N GLY A 175 -10.27 -13.84 1.96
CA GLY A 175 -11.52 -13.47 2.63
C GLY A 175 -11.32 -13.23 4.12
N ILE A 176 -10.59 -14.12 4.78
CA ILE A 176 -10.25 -14.02 6.20
C ILE A 176 -9.35 -12.81 6.44
N CYS A 177 -8.31 -12.64 5.61
CA CYS A 177 -7.41 -11.49 5.69
C CYS A 177 -8.17 -10.16 5.53
N PHE A 178 -9.08 -10.07 4.55
CA PHE A 178 -9.93 -8.91 4.36
C PHE A 178 -10.78 -8.60 5.61
N LYS A 179 -11.46 -9.62 6.18
CA LYS A 179 -12.25 -9.44 7.41
C LYS A 179 -11.39 -8.93 8.57
N LYS A 180 -10.18 -9.48 8.76
CA LYS A 180 -9.22 -9.03 9.79
C LYS A 180 -8.85 -7.56 9.58
N ILE A 181 -8.48 -7.17 8.36
CA ILE A 181 -8.15 -5.77 8.03
C ILE A 181 -9.33 -4.84 8.32
N MET A 182 -10.55 -5.20 7.91
CA MET A 182 -11.73 -4.37 8.15
C MET A 182 -12.04 -4.23 9.64
N ASN A 183 -11.84 -5.27 10.44
CA ASN A 183 -12.00 -5.20 11.90
C ASN A 183 -10.95 -4.27 12.53
N ILE A 184 -9.68 -4.34 12.10
CA ILE A 184 -8.61 -3.43 12.54
C ILE A 184 -8.98 -1.97 12.23
N ILE A 185 -9.46 -1.70 11.02
CA ILE A 185 -9.84 -0.35 10.58
C ILE A 185 -11.02 0.21 11.39
N LYS A 186 -11.99 -0.65 11.74
CA LYS A 186 -13.19 -0.28 12.51
C LYS A 186 -12.93 -0.15 14.00
N SER A 187 -11.94 -0.86 14.53
CA SER A 187 -11.67 -0.84 15.96
C SER A 187 -11.24 0.56 16.40
N LYS A 188 -11.81 1.05 17.51
CA LYS A 188 -11.40 2.31 18.15
C LYS A 188 -10.15 2.11 19.03
N ASN A 189 -9.90 0.90 19.47
CA ASN A 189 -8.81 0.53 20.38
C ASN A 189 -7.61 0.01 19.57
N LYS A 190 -6.39 0.37 19.99
CA LYS A 190 -5.16 -0.27 19.51
C LYS A 190 -5.15 -1.71 19.99
N VAL A 191 -5.59 -2.62 19.16
CA VAL A 191 -5.42 -4.06 19.43
C VAL A 191 -3.95 -4.36 19.08
N PHE A 192 -3.14 -4.55 20.12
CA PHE A 192 -1.76 -5.01 19.94
C PHE A 192 -1.80 -6.45 19.44
N PHE A 193 -1.45 -6.68 18.19
CA PHE A 193 -1.26 -8.03 17.68
C PHE A 193 0.00 -8.64 18.30
N ASN A 194 -0.15 -9.87 18.79
CA ASN A 194 0.90 -10.65 19.43
C ASN A 194 2.11 -10.78 18.47
N ARG A 195 3.25 -10.24 18.86
CA ARG A 195 4.50 -10.20 18.06
C ARG A 195 5.18 -11.56 17.90
N ASN A 196 4.59 -12.63 18.46
CA ASN A 196 5.21 -13.96 18.50
C ASN A 196 5.09 -14.77 17.19
N PHE A 197 4.51 -14.22 16.13
CA PHE A 197 4.21 -14.97 14.89
C PHE A 197 5.37 -15.09 13.88
N ILE A 198 6.55 -14.53 14.14
CA ILE A 198 7.67 -14.50 13.18
C ILE A 198 8.91 -15.22 13.75
N LYS A 199 8.73 -16.20 14.62
CA LYS A 199 9.84 -16.99 15.17
C LYS A 199 10.05 -18.37 14.53
N ASN A 200 9.37 -18.68 13.39
CA ASN A 200 9.63 -19.92 12.64
C ASN A 200 9.87 -19.64 11.15
#